data_d65bc983e77da08122ad16b90dcb530f
#
_entry.id   d65bc983e77da08122ad16b90dcb530f
#
_cell.length_a   1.000
_cell.length_b   1.000
_cell.length_c   1.000
_cell.angle_alpha   90.00
_cell.angle_beta   90.00
_cell.angle_gamma   90.00
#
_symmetry.space_group_name_H-M   'P 1'
#
loop_
_entity.id
_entity.type
_entity.pdbx_description
1 polymer ?
#
loop_
_entity_poly.entity_id
_entity_poly.type
_entity_poly.pdbx_seq_one_letter_code
_entity_poly.pdbx_strand_id
1 'polypeptide(L)'
;KNVAYFQNANQVNLAASKMLYEAKIMPKDELTITVSTTDPKAAMPFNLTVSKTTGMEGQLSSTPTLLGYLVDNNGNIQFPVVGQLHVGGLTKNQCEELIKNKVRPFMSDKENPIVTVRMASYRVVVTGEVNTPKVVTVPQEKMSIIEALASAGDLTIYGKRENVMLIREDAQGEKHIHYLNLNDAN
;
A
#
# COMPACT_ATOMS: atom_id res chain seq x y z
N LYS A 1 -36.32 -4.29 -7.62
CA LYS A 1 -34.91 -3.84 -7.60
C LYS A 1 -34.02 -5.03 -7.36
N ASN A 2 -33.04 -5.23 -8.22
CA ASN A 2 -32.10 -6.34 -8.12
C ASN A 2 -30.95 -5.92 -7.19
N VAL A 3 -30.88 -6.53 -6.02
CA VAL A 3 -29.89 -6.21 -4.99
C VAL A 3 -28.80 -7.29 -4.83
N ALA A 4 -28.87 -8.33 -5.66
CA ALA A 4 -27.90 -9.43 -5.61
C ALA A 4 -26.66 -9.09 -6.46
N TYR A 5 -25.48 -9.42 -5.92
CA TYR A 5 -24.20 -9.37 -6.62
C TYR A 5 -23.96 -10.63 -7.45
N PHE A 6 -23.19 -10.53 -8.54
CA PHE A 6 -22.64 -11.65 -9.29
C PHE A 6 -23.65 -12.73 -9.69
N GLN A 7 -24.77 -12.32 -10.32
CA GLN A 7 -25.88 -13.21 -10.64
C GLN A 7 -25.54 -14.31 -11.65
N ASN A 8 -24.45 -14.14 -12.40
CA ASN A 8 -23.94 -15.09 -13.39
C ASN A 8 -22.65 -15.79 -12.95
N ALA A 9 -22.35 -15.85 -11.66
CA ALA A 9 -21.11 -16.42 -11.12
C ALA A 9 -20.81 -17.86 -11.62
N ASN A 10 -21.84 -18.63 -11.96
CA ASN A 10 -21.69 -19.98 -12.50
C ASN A 10 -21.09 -20.05 -13.92
N GLN A 11 -20.99 -18.91 -14.61
CA GLN A 11 -20.49 -18.80 -15.99
C GLN A 11 -19.07 -18.24 -16.07
N VAL A 12 -18.49 -17.86 -14.92
CA VAL A 12 -17.19 -17.19 -14.85
C VAL A 12 -16.04 -18.18 -15.04
N ASN A 13 -15.15 -17.88 -15.97
CA ASN A 13 -13.88 -18.60 -16.10
C ASN A 13 -12.87 -18.08 -15.09
N LEU A 14 -12.71 -18.75 -13.96
CA LEU A 14 -11.76 -18.39 -12.89
C LEU A 14 -10.29 -18.52 -13.30
N ALA A 15 -9.98 -19.04 -14.48
CA ALA A 15 -8.60 -19.16 -14.95
C ALA A 15 -7.92 -17.79 -15.17
N ALA A 16 -8.68 -16.75 -15.50
CA ALA A 16 -8.18 -15.38 -15.66
C ALA A 16 -7.86 -14.70 -14.31
N SER A 17 -8.43 -15.16 -13.21
CA SER A 17 -8.22 -14.57 -11.88
C SER A 17 -6.90 -14.99 -11.20
N LYS A 18 -6.11 -15.86 -11.84
CA LYS A 18 -4.81 -16.35 -11.33
C LYS A 18 -3.66 -15.36 -11.51
N MET A 19 -3.85 -14.23 -12.17
CA MET A 19 -2.80 -13.20 -12.25
C MET A 19 -2.63 -12.57 -10.88
N LEU A 20 -1.50 -12.88 -10.23
CA LEU A 20 -1.07 -12.22 -9.01
C LEU A 20 -0.77 -10.76 -9.34
N TYR A 21 -1.59 -9.85 -8.82
CA TYR A 21 -1.32 -8.43 -8.91
C TYR A 21 -0.23 -8.08 -7.89
N GLU A 22 0.92 -7.62 -8.36
CA GLU A 22 1.94 -7.01 -7.51
C GLU A 22 1.84 -5.48 -7.64
N ALA A 23 1.56 -4.83 -6.51
CA ALA A 23 1.56 -3.38 -6.46
C ALA A 23 2.98 -2.84 -6.73
N LYS A 24 3.05 -1.76 -7.51
CA LYS A 24 4.28 -1.01 -7.76
C LYS A 24 4.30 0.26 -6.92
N ILE A 25 5.48 0.60 -6.46
CA ILE A 25 5.72 1.84 -5.71
C ILE A 25 5.49 3.02 -6.64
N MET A 26 4.71 3.99 -6.18
CA MET A 26 4.34 5.19 -6.92
C MET A 26 4.85 6.46 -6.23
N PRO A 27 5.02 7.57 -6.96
CA PRO A 27 5.22 8.87 -6.34
C PRO A 27 4.13 9.17 -5.31
N LYS A 28 4.52 9.78 -4.18
CA LYS A 28 3.66 10.05 -3.00
C LYS A 28 3.36 8.86 -2.11
N ASP A 29 3.79 7.65 -2.46
CA ASP A 29 3.71 6.54 -1.51
C ASP A 29 4.61 6.79 -0.31
N GLU A 30 4.15 6.35 0.85
CA GLU A 30 4.95 6.32 2.07
C GLU A 30 5.40 4.89 2.35
N LEU A 31 6.71 4.69 2.45
CA LEU A 31 7.31 3.38 2.69
C LEU A 31 7.86 3.30 4.10
N THR A 32 7.64 2.18 4.78
CA THR A 32 8.39 1.81 5.97
C THR A 32 9.41 0.76 5.59
N ILE A 33 10.68 1.05 5.84
CA ILE A 33 11.80 0.18 5.45
C ILE A 33 12.56 -0.22 6.71
N THR A 34 12.77 -1.51 6.87
CA THR A 34 13.52 -2.09 8.01
C THR A 34 14.66 -2.93 7.49
N VAL A 35 15.85 -2.67 7.99
CA VAL A 35 17.05 -3.48 7.74
C VAL A 35 17.34 -4.28 9.02
N SER A 36 17.48 -5.59 8.89
CA SER A 36 17.82 -6.50 9.98
C SER A 36 19.05 -7.31 9.63
N THR A 37 19.93 -7.52 10.60
CA THR A 37 21.16 -8.33 10.46
C THR A 37 21.36 -9.17 11.71
N THR A 38 22.32 -10.08 11.65
CA THR A 38 22.69 -10.92 12.79
C THR A 38 23.19 -10.08 13.98
N ASP A 39 24.00 -9.03 13.71
CA ASP A 39 24.36 -8.01 14.71
C ASP A 39 23.44 -6.79 14.57
N PRO A 40 22.52 -6.53 15.52
CA PRO A 40 21.63 -5.38 15.47
C PRO A 40 22.34 -4.03 15.35
N LYS A 41 23.58 -3.92 15.86
CA LYS A 41 24.36 -2.67 15.80
C LYS A 41 24.75 -2.33 14.35
N ALA A 42 25.00 -3.33 13.52
CA ALA A 42 25.32 -3.13 12.12
C ALA A 42 24.11 -2.58 11.30
N ALA A 43 22.89 -2.88 11.74
CA ALA A 43 21.67 -2.39 11.11
C ALA A 43 21.21 -1.01 11.59
N MET A 44 21.63 -0.57 12.79
CA MET A 44 21.17 0.68 13.40
C MET A 44 21.31 1.92 12.51
N PRO A 45 22.41 2.14 11.77
CA PRO A 45 22.56 3.32 10.92
C PRO A 45 21.53 3.43 9.80
N PHE A 46 20.90 2.32 9.41
CA PHE A 46 19.91 2.23 8.34
C PHE A 46 18.47 2.34 8.83
N ASN A 47 18.25 2.19 10.15
CA ASN A 47 16.93 2.19 10.78
C ASN A 47 16.72 3.45 11.60
N LEU A 48 16.50 4.58 10.94
CA LEU A 48 16.22 5.83 11.65
C LEU A 48 14.85 5.77 12.32
N THR A 49 14.82 6.14 13.59
CA THR A 49 13.60 6.25 14.38
C THR A 49 13.29 7.70 14.71
N VAL A 50 12.02 8.05 14.71
CA VAL A 50 11.52 9.33 15.22
C VAL A 50 10.71 9.06 16.47
N SER A 51 10.90 9.91 17.51
CA SER A 51 10.09 9.82 18.72
C SER A 51 8.77 10.52 18.48
N LYS A 52 7.66 9.75 18.41
CA LYS A 52 6.32 10.32 18.49
C LYS A 52 5.94 10.54 19.95
N THR A 53 5.78 11.78 20.33
CA THR A 53 5.26 12.13 21.65
C THR A 53 3.74 12.18 21.55
N THR A 54 3.05 11.28 22.23
CA THR A 54 1.59 11.25 22.33
C THR A 54 1.23 11.37 23.81
N GLY A 55 0.43 12.36 24.17
CA GLY A 55 -0.04 12.49 25.55
C GLY A 55 -1.01 13.65 25.71
N MET A 56 -2.06 13.48 26.51
CA MET A 56 -2.80 14.56 27.17
C MET A 56 -1.96 15.10 28.32
N GLU A 57 -2.22 16.34 28.74
CA GLU A 57 -1.50 17.02 29.83
C GLU A 57 -1.23 16.09 31.01
N GLY A 58 0.05 15.79 31.27
CA GLY A 58 0.52 15.08 32.46
C GLY A 58 1.18 13.72 32.22
N GLN A 59 1.04 13.08 31.06
CA GLN A 59 1.78 11.85 30.72
C GLN A 59 2.29 11.89 29.28
N LEU A 60 3.55 12.26 29.11
CA LEU A 60 4.25 12.17 27.82
C LEU A 60 4.82 10.76 27.65
N SER A 61 4.22 9.98 26.76
CA SER A 61 4.78 8.70 26.34
C SER A 61 5.48 8.89 25.00
N SER A 62 6.77 8.64 24.96
CA SER A 62 7.61 8.70 23.76
C SER A 62 7.83 7.28 23.26
N THR A 63 7.21 6.94 22.14
CA THR A 63 7.42 5.64 21.49
C THR A 63 8.29 5.84 20.24
N PRO A 64 9.47 5.20 20.16
CA PRO A 64 10.28 5.24 18.94
C PRO A 64 9.52 4.55 17.82
N THR A 65 9.32 5.26 16.72
CA THR A 65 8.65 4.75 15.52
C THR A 65 9.65 4.84 14.36
N LEU A 66 9.68 3.82 13.50
CA LEU A 66 10.51 3.85 12.30
C LEU A 66 10.12 5.04 11.43
N LEU A 67 11.14 5.69 10.84
CA LEU A 67 10.93 6.78 9.89
C LEU A 67 10.22 6.25 8.65
N GLY A 68 9.12 6.91 8.26
CA GLY A 68 8.50 6.70 6.96
C GLY A 68 9.27 7.45 5.87
N TYR A 69 9.41 6.81 4.70
CA TYR A 69 10.07 7.38 3.53
C TYR A 69 9.00 7.77 2.50
N LEU A 70 8.82 9.07 2.29
CA LEU A 70 7.94 9.57 1.25
C LEU A 70 8.65 9.50 -0.10
N VAL A 71 8.04 8.80 -1.06
CA VAL A 71 8.52 8.75 -2.45
C VAL A 71 8.24 10.11 -3.12
N ASP A 72 9.28 10.74 -3.63
CA ASP A 72 9.17 12.04 -4.31
C ASP A 72 8.49 11.92 -5.69
N ASN A 73 8.27 13.06 -6.35
CA ASN A 73 7.61 13.08 -7.66
C ASN A 73 8.41 12.37 -8.77
N ASN A 74 9.71 12.17 -8.56
CA ASN A 74 10.61 11.50 -9.49
C ASN A 74 10.78 9.99 -9.14
N GLY A 75 10.04 9.49 -8.15
CA GLY A 75 10.13 8.10 -7.70
C GLY A 75 11.33 7.81 -6.81
N ASN A 76 11.93 8.83 -6.16
CA ASN A 76 13.10 8.64 -5.32
C ASN A 76 12.76 8.74 -3.83
N ILE A 77 13.57 8.09 -3.00
CA ILE A 77 13.62 8.26 -1.55
C ILE A 77 15.04 8.64 -1.12
N GLN A 78 15.17 9.30 0.04
CA GLN A 78 16.45 9.53 0.70
C GLN A 78 16.64 8.45 1.76
N PHE A 79 17.57 7.53 1.52
CA PHE A 79 17.83 6.41 2.43
C PHE A 79 19.11 6.67 3.24
N PRO A 80 19.11 6.38 4.56
CA PRO A 80 20.27 6.64 5.41
C PRO A 80 21.53 5.96 4.91
N VAL A 81 22.67 6.64 5.05
CA VAL A 81 24.01 6.17 4.65
C VAL A 81 24.19 6.04 3.13
N VAL A 82 23.18 5.50 2.43
CA VAL A 82 23.23 5.22 0.98
C VAL A 82 22.92 6.45 0.14
N GLY A 83 22.06 7.36 0.64
CA GLY A 83 21.62 8.54 -0.09
C GLY A 83 20.37 8.30 -0.93
N GLN A 84 20.31 8.94 -2.09
CA GLN A 84 19.15 8.87 -2.97
C GLN A 84 19.02 7.52 -3.68
N LEU A 85 17.84 6.94 -3.62
CA LEU A 85 17.48 5.68 -4.30
C LEU A 85 16.23 5.88 -5.14
N HIS A 86 16.27 5.43 -6.40
CA HIS A 86 15.09 5.38 -7.26
C HIS A 86 14.31 4.08 -7.00
N VAL A 87 13.11 4.23 -6.45
CA VAL A 87 12.23 3.11 -6.07
C VAL A 87 10.91 3.10 -6.84
N GLY A 88 10.59 4.20 -7.53
CA GLY A 88 9.38 4.32 -8.33
C GLY A 88 9.29 3.25 -9.42
N GLY A 89 8.10 2.65 -9.58
CA GLY A 89 7.86 1.58 -10.54
C GLY A 89 8.36 0.20 -10.13
N LEU A 90 9.12 0.07 -9.04
CA LEU A 90 9.57 -1.21 -8.51
C LEU A 90 8.43 -1.90 -7.74
N THR A 91 8.43 -3.23 -7.78
CA THR A 91 7.65 -4.01 -6.81
C THR A 91 8.33 -3.96 -5.44
N LYS A 92 7.61 -4.34 -4.40
CA LYS A 92 8.15 -4.48 -3.05
C LYS A 92 9.43 -5.32 -3.03
N ASN A 93 9.40 -6.51 -3.63
CA ASN A 93 10.54 -7.42 -3.66
C ASN A 93 11.75 -6.83 -4.40
N GLN A 94 11.52 -6.15 -5.51
CA GLN A 94 12.57 -5.45 -6.25
C GLN A 94 13.19 -4.31 -5.43
N CYS A 95 12.37 -3.57 -4.67
CA CYS A 95 12.85 -2.53 -3.78
C CYS A 95 13.68 -3.11 -2.62
N GLU A 96 13.25 -4.21 -2.02
CA GLU A 96 13.99 -4.93 -0.97
C GLU A 96 15.39 -5.36 -1.47
N GLU A 97 15.47 -5.98 -2.66
CA GLU A 97 16.74 -6.37 -3.27
C GLU A 97 17.62 -5.18 -3.64
N LEU A 98 17.05 -4.10 -4.17
CA LEU A 98 17.80 -2.88 -4.45
C LEU A 98 18.47 -2.34 -3.17
N ILE A 99 17.70 -2.18 -2.10
CA ILE A 99 18.21 -1.65 -0.83
C ILE A 99 19.24 -2.62 -0.24
N LYS A 100 18.97 -3.92 -0.23
CA LYS A 100 19.89 -4.94 0.24
C LYS A 100 21.26 -4.84 -0.45
N ASN A 101 21.27 -4.71 -1.78
CA ASN A 101 22.49 -4.57 -2.56
C ASN A 101 23.23 -3.26 -2.26
N LYS A 102 22.49 -2.18 -1.94
CA LYS A 102 23.06 -0.86 -1.62
C LYS A 102 23.61 -0.76 -0.21
N VAL A 103 23.02 -1.45 0.77
CA VAL A 103 23.52 -1.45 2.16
C VAL A 103 24.66 -2.45 2.38
N ARG A 104 24.72 -3.51 1.58
CA ARG A 104 25.71 -4.58 1.70
C ARG A 104 27.18 -4.07 1.78
N PRO A 105 27.64 -3.11 0.95
CA PRO A 105 29.01 -2.60 1.00
C PRO A 105 29.38 -1.90 2.31
N PHE A 106 28.41 -1.47 3.10
CA PHE A 106 28.63 -0.79 4.39
C PHE A 106 28.63 -1.75 5.58
N MET A 107 28.51 -3.06 5.31
CA MET A 107 28.47 -4.11 6.34
C MET A 107 29.66 -5.04 6.19
N SER A 108 30.01 -5.76 7.27
CA SER A 108 31.04 -6.77 7.21
C SER A 108 30.62 -7.97 6.34
N ASP A 109 31.58 -8.72 5.83
CA ASP A 109 31.31 -9.89 4.96
C ASP A 109 30.51 -11.00 5.65
N LYS A 110 30.51 -11.02 6.98
CA LYS A 110 29.77 -11.99 7.79
C LYS A 110 28.28 -11.65 7.93
N GLU A 111 27.91 -10.39 7.68
CA GLU A 111 26.54 -9.93 7.81
C GLU A 111 25.75 -10.22 6.52
N ASN A 112 24.53 -10.70 6.69
CA ASN A 112 23.58 -10.89 5.59
C ASN A 112 22.31 -10.06 5.88
N PRO A 113 22.21 -8.84 5.34
CA PRO A 113 21.08 -7.98 5.63
C PRO A 113 19.78 -8.55 5.04
N ILE A 114 18.74 -8.53 5.85
CA ILE A 114 17.36 -8.75 5.45
C ILE A 114 16.69 -7.39 5.42
N VAL A 115 16.15 -7.03 4.26
CA VAL A 115 15.42 -5.77 4.07
C VAL A 115 13.94 -6.09 3.94
N THR A 116 13.11 -5.41 4.71
CA THR A 116 11.65 -5.51 4.63
C THR A 116 11.09 -4.14 4.26
N VAL A 117 10.33 -4.09 3.18
CA VAL A 117 9.63 -2.88 2.72
C VAL A 117 8.12 -3.08 2.92
N ARG A 118 7.46 -2.07 3.49
CA ARG A 118 5.99 -2.02 3.61
C ARG A 118 5.49 -0.70 3.08
N MET A 119 4.42 -0.71 2.32
CA MET A 119 3.70 0.50 1.93
C MET A 119 2.82 0.91 3.11
N ALA A 120 3.05 2.12 3.64
CA ALA A 120 2.49 2.51 4.93
C ALA A 120 1.02 2.89 4.89
N SER A 121 0.44 3.30 3.79
CA SER A 121 -0.96 3.69 3.77
C SER A 121 -1.57 3.75 2.38
N TYR A 122 -2.03 2.63 1.92
CA TYR A 122 -2.96 2.61 0.81
C TYR A 122 -4.36 2.99 1.31
N ARG A 123 -4.98 4.01 0.70
CA ARG A 123 -6.31 4.49 1.07
C ARG A 123 -7.24 4.45 -0.12
N VAL A 124 -8.47 3.97 0.12
CA VAL A 124 -9.56 3.98 -0.85
C VAL A 124 -10.67 4.88 -0.33
N VAL A 125 -11.12 5.81 -1.15
CA VAL A 125 -12.28 6.65 -0.83
C VAL A 125 -13.52 5.99 -1.41
N VAL A 126 -14.48 5.66 -0.55
CA VAL A 126 -15.79 5.13 -0.93
C VAL A 126 -16.83 6.21 -0.67
N THR A 127 -17.51 6.65 -1.71
CA THR A 127 -18.52 7.74 -1.64
C THR A 127 -19.68 7.47 -2.59
N GLY A 128 -20.76 8.22 -2.44
CA GLY A 128 -21.98 8.09 -3.20
C GLY A 128 -23.08 7.36 -2.43
N GLU A 129 -23.90 6.58 -3.12
CA GLU A 129 -25.05 5.84 -2.55
C GLU A 129 -24.62 4.60 -1.76
N VAL A 130 -23.79 4.79 -0.74
CA VAL A 130 -23.38 3.81 0.27
C VAL A 130 -23.89 4.20 1.64
N ASN A 131 -24.07 3.23 2.53
CA ASN A 131 -24.62 3.51 3.87
C ASN A 131 -23.72 4.42 4.71
N THR A 132 -22.40 4.30 4.58
CA THR A 132 -21.42 5.08 5.35
C THR A 132 -20.26 5.51 4.44
N PRO A 133 -20.38 6.63 3.70
CA PRO A 133 -19.25 7.16 2.91
C PRO A 133 -18.03 7.41 3.81
N LYS A 134 -16.87 6.91 3.40
CA LYS A 134 -15.63 7.06 4.18
C LYS A 134 -14.37 6.80 3.38
N VAL A 135 -13.25 7.18 3.99
CA VAL A 135 -11.91 6.75 3.57
C VAL A 135 -11.58 5.46 4.29
N VAL A 136 -11.30 4.40 3.53
CA VAL A 136 -10.88 3.09 4.02
C VAL A 136 -9.37 3.01 3.94
N THR A 137 -8.70 2.80 5.06
CA THR A 137 -7.26 2.48 5.08
C THR A 137 -7.09 0.99 4.84
N VAL A 138 -6.30 0.64 3.84
CA VAL A 138 -6.04 -0.76 3.47
C VAL A 138 -4.74 -1.20 4.14
N PRO A 139 -4.79 -2.09 5.14
CA PRO A 139 -3.58 -2.55 5.84
C PRO A 139 -2.74 -3.52 5.00
N GLN A 140 -3.31 -4.02 3.92
CA GLN A 140 -2.68 -4.96 3.00
C GLN A 140 -2.49 -4.29 1.62
N GLU A 141 -1.61 -4.85 0.80
CA GLU A 141 -1.26 -4.27 -0.51
C GLU A 141 -2.38 -4.33 -1.56
N LYS A 142 -3.51 -4.95 -1.24
CA LYS A 142 -4.68 -5.07 -2.11
C LYS A 142 -5.98 -5.06 -1.34
N MET A 143 -7.00 -4.51 -1.96
CA MET A 143 -8.38 -4.56 -1.50
C MET A 143 -9.28 -4.76 -2.72
N SER A 144 -10.22 -5.65 -2.63
CA SER A 144 -11.25 -5.82 -3.65
C SER A 144 -12.30 -4.71 -3.53
N ILE A 145 -13.02 -4.47 -4.64
CA ILE A 145 -14.13 -3.50 -4.66
C ILE A 145 -15.22 -3.89 -3.66
N ILE A 146 -15.49 -5.20 -3.54
CA ILE A 146 -16.50 -5.71 -2.59
C ILE A 146 -16.08 -5.44 -1.15
N GLU A 147 -14.80 -5.65 -0.79
CA GLU A 147 -14.29 -5.32 0.55
C GLU A 147 -14.39 -3.82 0.83
N ALA A 148 -14.09 -2.97 -0.16
CA ALA A 148 -14.22 -1.52 -0.02
C ALA A 148 -15.69 -1.12 0.22
N LEU A 149 -16.63 -1.64 -0.55
CA LEU A 149 -18.07 -1.39 -0.37
C LEU A 149 -18.59 -1.94 0.95
N ALA A 150 -18.21 -3.17 1.33
CA ALA A 150 -18.58 -3.76 2.61
C ALA A 150 -18.10 -2.92 3.79
N SER A 151 -16.86 -2.37 3.71
CA SER A 151 -16.33 -1.45 4.70
C SER A 151 -17.16 -0.18 4.84
N ALA A 152 -17.77 0.30 3.75
CA ALA A 152 -18.67 1.46 3.71
C ALA A 152 -20.14 1.12 4.03
N GLY A 153 -20.41 -0.09 4.52
CA GLY A 153 -21.76 -0.56 4.86
C GLY A 153 -22.61 -0.95 3.66
N ASP A 154 -21.97 -1.23 2.51
CA ASP A 154 -22.57 -1.56 1.23
C ASP A 154 -23.34 -0.41 0.56
N LEU A 155 -23.73 -0.62 -0.70
CA LEU A 155 -24.62 0.25 -1.45
C LEU A 155 -26.02 0.27 -0.81
N THR A 156 -26.63 1.45 -0.77
CA THR A 156 -28.04 1.57 -0.35
C THR A 156 -28.96 0.89 -1.39
N ILE A 157 -30.25 0.79 -1.06
CA ILE A 157 -31.28 0.31 -1.99
C ILE A 157 -31.43 1.20 -3.25
N TYR A 158 -30.90 2.42 -3.20
CA TYR A 158 -30.89 3.38 -4.31
C TYR A 158 -29.60 3.31 -5.12
N GLY A 159 -28.56 2.69 -4.59
CA GLY A 159 -27.27 2.53 -5.25
C GLY A 159 -27.38 1.68 -6.52
N LYS A 160 -26.79 2.19 -7.60
CA LYS A 160 -26.79 1.52 -8.92
C LYS A 160 -25.64 0.53 -9.01
N ARG A 161 -25.90 -0.75 -8.68
CA ARG A 161 -24.88 -1.82 -8.75
C ARG A 161 -24.37 -2.09 -10.16
N GLU A 162 -25.18 -1.79 -11.16
CA GLU A 162 -24.83 -1.91 -12.60
C GLU A 162 -23.91 -0.78 -13.09
N ASN A 163 -23.67 0.26 -12.28
CA ASN A 163 -22.91 1.43 -12.70
C ASN A 163 -22.08 2.00 -11.54
N VAL A 164 -21.12 1.24 -11.07
CA VAL A 164 -20.17 1.70 -10.05
C VAL A 164 -18.94 2.27 -10.75
N MET A 165 -18.62 3.52 -10.46
CA MET A 165 -17.46 4.21 -11.02
C MET A 165 -16.23 3.92 -10.13
N LEU A 166 -15.19 3.35 -10.74
CA LEU A 166 -13.87 3.17 -10.15
C LEU A 166 -12.89 4.14 -10.78
N ILE A 167 -12.28 4.99 -9.97
CA ILE A 167 -11.20 5.89 -10.39
C ILE A 167 -9.89 5.32 -9.86
N ARG A 168 -8.96 5.06 -10.76
CA ARG A 168 -7.59 4.62 -10.43
C ARG A 168 -6.59 5.62 -10.96
N GLU A 169 -5.53 5.86 -10.20
CA GLU A 169 -4.37 6.62 -10.62
C GLU A 169 -3.24 5.64 -10.99
N ASP A 170 -2.58 5.86 -12.11
CA ASP A 170 -1.46 5.05 -12.55
C ASP A 170 -0.11 5.58 -12.01
N ALA A 171 0.98 4.88 -12.35
CA ALA A 171 2.32 5.25 -11.90
C ALA A 171 2.81 6.62 -12.43
N GLN A 172 2.15 7.16 -13.45
CA GLN A 172 2.41 8.48 -14.02
C GLN A 172 1.55 9.58 -13.38
N GLY A 173 0.62 9.22 -12.49
CA GLY A 173 -0.34 10.12 -11.85
C GLY A 173 -1.57 10.41 -12.73
N GLU A 174 -1.76 9.68 -13.82
CA GLU A 174 -2.94 9.81 -14.67
C GLU A 174 -4.11 9.04 -14.09
N LYS A 175 -5.30 9.64 -14.14
CA LYS A 175 -6.52 9.04 -13.60
C LYS A 175 -7.30 8.32 -14.69
N HIS A 176 -7.55 7.05 -14.46
CA HIS A 176 -8.36 6.19 -15.33
C HIS A 176 -9.71 5.90 -14.67
N ILE A 177 -10.79 6.05 -15.44
CA ILE A 177 -12.15 5.82 -14.97
C ILE A 177 -12.66 4.53 -15.58
N HIS A 178 -13.14 3.62 -14.74
CA HIS A 178 -13.77 2.37 -15.14
C HIS A 178 -15.19 2.32 -14.56
N TYR A 179 -16.14 1.89 -15.37
CA TYR A 179 -17.50 1.62 -14.93
C TYR A 179 -17.70 0.12 -14.77
N LEU A 180 -18.16 -0.27 -13.62
CA LEU A 180 -18.28 -1.66 -13.21
C LEU A 180 -19.75 -2.03 -13.01
N ASN A 181 -20.13 -3.17 -13.52
CA ASN A 181 -21.42 -3.78 -13.26
C ASN A 181 -21.26 -4.88 -12.20
N LEU A 182 -21.60 -4.57 -10.96
CA LEU A 182 -21.47 -5.53 -9.85
C LEU A 182 -22.57 -6.60 -9.82
N ASN A 183 -23.56 -6.53 -10.71
CA ASN A 183 -24.52 -7.62 -10.91
C ASN A 183 -23.92 -8.73 -11.77
N ASP A 184 -22.88 -8.43 -12.55
CA ASP A 184 -22.18 -9.34 -13.45
C ASP A 184 -20.84 -9.75 -12.82
N ALA A 185 -20.48 -11.01 -12.94
CA ALA A 185 -19.24 -11.57 -12.41
C ALA A 185 -18.08 -11.60 -13.45
N ASN A 186 -18.31 -11.12 -14.69
CA ASN A 186 -17.29 -11.05 -15.75
C ASN A 186 -16.52 -9.74 -15.73
#